data_9611d8fd7cae5a310a1ed7b1cb5b4b2d
#
_entry.id   9611d8fd7cae5a310a1ed7b1cb5b4b2d
#
_cell.length_a   1.000
_cell.length_b   1.000
_cell.length_c   1.000
_cell.angle_alpha   90.00
_cell.angle_beta   90.00
_cell.angle_gamma   90.00
#
_symmetry.space_group_name_H-M   'P 1'
#
loop_
_entity.id
_entity.type
_entity.pdbx_description
1 polymer ?
#
loop_
_entity_poly.entity_id
_entity_poly.type
_entity_poly.pdbx_seq_one_letter_code
_entity_poly.pdbx_strand_id
1 'polypeptide(L)'
;MTPAFPLTPLRSGPKLRVVVTVCLAMTAALAIVALAQSGTTGSAGPSGAAEPAGYDVKAAYLLNFGRFLRLDGDPSSPRRATFDICVLGHDYMGHLLDDIAANQMIDNRAVRVLRVGDAYAARDCNIVFISPDEGDGIPLDLDAIGKADVLTASDAPNFLKYGGMIQFVTEDNRVRFAVNLDAVNRTHIVLSSELLRVASSVTGGPPAEEQR
;
A
#
# COMPACT_ATOMS: atom_id res chain seq x y z
N MET A 1 34.62 56.75 -10.45
CA MET A 1 35.62 55.81 -9.90
C MET A 1 35.01 54.40 -9.95
N THR A 2 35.34 53.66 -10.97
CA THR A 2 34.85 52.31 -11.22
C THR A 2 36.05 51.36 -11.11
N PRO A 3 36.00 50.31 -10.26
CA PRO A 3 37.09 49.34 -10.26
C PRO A 3 36.82 48.25 -11.31
N ALA A 4 37.84 48.03 -12.12
CA ALA A 4 37.90 46.99 -13.14
C ALA A 4 38.18 45.61 -12.50
N PHE A 5 37.44 44.59 -12.87
CA PHE A 5 37.74 43.21 -12.54
C PHE A 5 38.65 42.56 -13.61
N PRO A 6 39.73 41.86 -13.26
CA PRO A 6 40.56 41.17 -14.23
C PRO A 6 39.95 39.82 -14.62
N LEU A 7 39.88 39.59 -15.91
CA LEU A 7 39.55 38.31 -16.53
C LEU A 7 40.74 37.33 -16.43
N THR A 8 40.54 36.23 -15.74
CA THR A 8 41.49 35.09 -15.72
C THR A 8 41.25 34.18 -16.93
N PRO A 9 42.29 33.71 -17.65
CA PRO A 9 42.11 32.81 -18.78
C PRO A 9 41.87 31.36 -18.35
N LEU A 10 40.93 30.73 -18.99
CA LEU A 10 40.62 29.31 -18.84
C LEU A 10 41.81 28.44 -19.30
N ARG A 11 42.39 27.70 -18.39
CA ARG A 11 43.47 26.74 -18.63
C ARG A 11 42.86 25.43 -19.16
N SER A 12 43.01 25.18 -20.47
CA SER A 12 42.59 23.93 -21.12
C SER A 12 43.48 22.78 -20.69
N GLY A 13 42.87 21.80 -19.99
CA GLY A 13 43.54 20.56 -19.54
C GLY A 13 43.64 19.51 -20.66
N PRO A 14 44.70 18.63 -20.61
CA PRO A 14 45.02 17.71 -21.71
C PRO A 14 44.27 16.37 -21.65
N LYS A 15 42.93 16.40 -21.52
CA LYS A 15 42.12 15.18 -21.48
C LYS A 15 41.32 14.87 -22.76
N LEU A 16 41.49 15.65 -23.80
CA LEU A 16 40.74 15.48 -25.07
C LEU A 16 41.51 14.75 -26.17
N ARG A 17 42.69 14.23 -25.93
CA ARG A 17 43.50 13.52 -26.95
C ARG A 17 43.58 12.01 -26.82
N VAL A 18 42.94 11.40 -25.78
CA VAL A 18 42.98 9.94 -25.56
C VAL A 18 41.78 9.19 -26.14
N VAL A 19 40.69 9.88 -26.45
CA VAL A 19 39.42 9.24 -26.92
C VAL A 19 39.39 8.93 -28.40
N VAL A 20 40.25 9.51 -29.21
CA VAL A 20 40.21 9.34 -30.69
C VAL A 20 41.09 8.15 -31.17
N THR A 21 42.01 7.60 -30.37
CA THR A 21 42.94 6.55 -30.83
C THR A 21 42.48 5.12 -30.49
N VAL A 22 41.36 4.92 -29.78
CA VAL A 22 40.84 3.58 -29.42
C VAL A 22 39.80 3.05 -30.41
N CYS A 23 39.25 3.88 -31.29
CA CYS A 23 38.20 3.47 -32.23
C CYS A 23 38.69 2.86 -33.58
N LEU A 24 39.97 2.69 -33.80
CA LEU A 24 40.48 2.21 -35.13
C LEU A 24 41.14 0.84 -35.10
N ALA A 25 41.05 0.04 -34.03
CA ALA A 25 41.71 -1.26 -33.91
C ALA A 25 40.77 -2.46 -33.67
N MET A 26 39.50 -2.37 -34.00
CA MET A 26 38.53 -3.48 -33.79
C MET A 26 37.69 -3.81 -35.02
N THR A 27 38.30 -3.87 -36.19
CA THR A 27 37.63 -4.40 -37.39
C THR A 27 38.50 -5.47 -38.09
N ALA A 28 38.82 -6.55 -37.42
CA ALA A 28 39.32 -7.75 -38.09
C ALA A 28 39.32 -8.95 -37.14
N ALA A 29 38.14 -9.51 -36.82
CA ALA A 29 37.97 -10.88 -36.35
C ALA A 29 36.50 -11.27 -36.40
N LEU A 30 35.93 -11.32 -37.59
CA LEU A 30 34.63 -11.96 -37.85
C LEU A 30 34.95 -13.19 -38.68
N ALA A 31 35.08 -14.35 -38.06
CA ALA A 31 34.73 -15.65 -38.65
C ALA A 31 34.96 -16.76 -37.61
N ILE A 32 33.97 -17.68 -37.55
CA ILE A 32 34.06 -19.02 -36.96
C ILE A 32 33.90 -19.06 -35.41
N VAL A 33 32.67 -19.18 -34.93
CA VAL A 33 32.19 -20.31 -34.14
C VAL A 33 30.66 -20.33 -34.21
N ALA A 34 30.10 -20.94 -35.21
CA ALA A 34 28.77 -21.54 -35.16
C ALA A 34 28.95 -22.99 -34.73
N LEU A 35 28.11 -23.52 -33.87
CA LEU A 35 27.94 -24.88 -33.37
C LEU A 35 28.46 -25.13 -31.94
N ALA A 36 27.54 -24.91 -30.99
CA ALA A 36 27.23 -25.78 -29.84
C ALA A 36 26.34 -25.02 -28.87
N GLN A 37 25.06 -24.79 -29.23
CA GLN A 37 24.04 -24.50 -28.21
C GLN A 37 23.28 -25.79 -27.92
N SER A 38 23.97 -26.68 -27.24
CA SER A 38 23.33 -27.79 -26.52
C SER A 38 22.63 -27.23 -25.29
N GLY A 39 21.35 -27.49 -25.21
CA GLY A 39 20.43 -27.01 -24.18
C GLY A 39 20.98 -26.99 -22.76
N THR A 40 21.04 -25.79 -22.22
CA THR A 40 20.96 -25.62 -20.79
C THR A 40 19.48 -25.43 -20.47
N THR A 41 18.85 -26.50 -20.01
CA THR A 41 17.59 -26.41 -19.28
C THR A 41 17.80 -25.46 -18.15
N GLY A 42 17.35 -24.21 -18.34
CA GLY A 42 17.26 -23.24 -17.26
C GLY A 42 16.39 -23.86 -16.18
N SER A 43 17.02 -24.15 -15.04
CA SER A 43 16.32 -24.43 -13.81
C SER A 43 15.33 -23.29 -13.59
N ALA A 44 14.05 -23.55 -13.79
CA ALA A 44 13.00 -22.69 -13.30
C ALA A 44 13.20 -22.61 -11.79
N GLY A 45 13.66 -21.45 -11.32
CA GLY A 45 13.60 -21.12 -9.90
C GLY A 45 12.16 -21.27 -9.42
N PRO A 46 11.94 -21.45 -8.11
CA PRO A 46 10.59 -21.66 -7.61
C PRO A 46 9.70 -20.54 -8.14
N SER A 47 8.67 -20.98 -8.85
CA SER A 47 7.60 -20.13 -9.36
C SER A 47 7.05 -19.38 -8.15
N GLY A 48 7.50 -18.15 -7.95
CA GLY A 48 6.78 -17.23 -7.09
C GLY A 48 5.39 -17.16 -7.68
N ALA A 49 4.40 -17.63 -6.95
CA ALA A 49 3.02 -17.37 -7.28
C ALA A 49 2.94 -15.89 -7.62
N ALA A 50 2.48 -15.56 -8.82
CA ALA A 50 2.34 -14.16 -9.22
C ALA A 50 1.51 -13.49 -8.13
N GLU A 51 2.10 -12.59 -7.37
CA GLU A 51 1.36 -11.83 -6.36
C GLU A 51 0.18 -11.19 -7.08
N PRO A 52 -1.04 -11.37 -6.58
CA PRO A 52 -2.21 -10.80 -7.22
C PRO A 52 -1.99 -9.30 -7.39
N ALA A 53 -2.13 -8.80 -8.61
CA ALA A 53 -1.78 -7.43 -8.97
C ALA A 53 -2.44 -6.39 -8.06
N GLY A 54 -1.67 -5.43 -7.56
CA GLY A 54 -2.17 -4.26 -6.83
C GLY A 54 -2.12 -4.34 -5.31
N TYR A 55 -1.48 -5.36 -4.70
CA TYR A 55 -1.32 -5.38 -3.24
C TYR A 55 -0.36 -4.30 -2.73
N ASP A 56 0.59 -3.86 -3.56
CA ASP A 56 1.41 -2.67 -3.32
C ASP A 56 0.55 -1.40 -3.12
N VAL A 57 -0.42 -1.22 -3.99
CA VAL A 57 -1.37 -0.09 -3.90
C VAL A 57 -2.30 -0.24 -2.70
N LYS A 58 -2.80 -1.45 -2.42
CA LYS A 58 -3.66 -1.72 -1.25
C LYS A 58 -2.93 -1.46 0.06
N ALA A 59 -1.66 -1.88 0.17
CA ALA A 59 -0.82 -1.61 1.34
C ALA A 59 -0.66 -0.09 1.57
N ALA A 60 -0.40 0.68 0.51
CA ALA A 60 -0.32 2.13 0.59
C ALA A 60 -1.66 2.77 1.00
N TYR A 61 -2.79 2.23 0.52
CA TYR A 61 -4.11 2.69 0.95
C TYR A 61 -4.36 2.42 2.44
N LEU A 62 -4.03 1.23 2.95
CA LEU A 62 -4.21 0.90 4.37
C LEU A 62 -3.49 1.90 5.28
N LEU A 63 -2.23 2.22 4.97
CA LEU A 63 -1.49 3.24 5.70
C LEU A 63 -2.17 4.62 5.62
N ASN A 64 -2.62 5.01 4.42
CA ASN A 64 -3.27 6.29 4.22
C ASN A 64 -4.65 6.37 4.91
N PHE A 65 -5.41 5.29 4.95
CA PHE A 65 -6.69 5.27 5.69
C PHE A 65 -6.48 5.69 7.15
N GLY A 66 -5.39 5.25 7.78
CA GLY A 66 -5.08 5.65 9.14
C GLY A 66 -4.91 7.16 9.34
N ARG A 67 -4.47 7.89 8.31
CA ARG A 67 -4.32 9.36 8.36
C ARG A 67 -5.65 10.10 8.26
N PHE A 68 -6.66 9.46 7.70
CA PHE A 68 -8.00 10.01 7.49
C PHE A 68 -9.05 9.43 8.44
N LEU A 69 -8.61 8.54 9.33
CA LEU A 69 -9.44 7.92 10.37
C LEU A 69 -9.31 8.72 11.66
N ARG A 70 -10.43 9.02 12.29
CA ARG A 70 -10.50 9.57 13.65
C ARG A 70 -11.41 8.69 14.49
N LEU A 71 -11.17 8.68 15.77
CA LEU A 71 -12.08 8.07 16.74
C LEU A 71 -12.83 9.21 17.43
N ASP A 72 -14.14 9.20 17.26
CA ASP A 72 -15.04 10.11 17.95
C ASP A 72 -15.43 9.48 19.28
N GLY A 73 -14.52 9.55 20.25
CA GLY A 73 -14.63 8.89 21.56
C GLY A 73 -14.14 9.76 22.69
N ASP A 74 -14.36 9.30 23.91
CA ASP A 74 -13.92 9.97 25.13
C ASP A 74 -12.40 10.29 25.07
N PRO A 75 -12.01 11.58 25.12
CA PRO A 75 -10.60 11.98 25.12
C PRO A 75 -9.80 11.39 26.30
N SER A 76 -10.48 10.95 27.35
CA SER A 76 -9.88 10.28 28.52
C SER A 76 -9.65 8.79 28.32
N SER A 77 -10.17 8.20 27.25
CA SER A 77 -9.91 6.80 26.93
C SER A 77 -8.42 6.61 26.61
N PRO A 78 -7.74 5.62 27.24
CA PRO A 78 -6.31 5.45 27.03
C PRO A 78 -6.04 5.12 25.55
N ARG A 79 -5.43 6.08 24.86
CA ARG A 79 -4.96 5.83 23.48
C ARG A 79 -3.85 4.79 23.52
N ARG A 80 -3.92 3.82 22.63
CA ARG A 80 -2.83 2.84 22.47
C ARG A 80 -1.54 3.56 22.12
N ALA A 81 -0.41 3.04 22.61
CA ALA A 81 0.91 3.63 22.36
C ALA A 81 1.32 3.58 20.88
N THR A 82 0.75 2.65 20.13
CA THR A 82 1.03 2.43 18.71
C THR A 82 -0.24 2.56 17.87
N PHE A 83 -0.07 2.78 16.56
CA PHE A 83 -1.12 2.67 15.58
C PHE A 83 -0.96 1.33 14.85
N ASP A 84 -1.84 0.39 15.12
CA ASP A 84 -1.71 -0.99 14.70
C ASP A 84 -2.56 -1.27 13.45
N ILE A 85 -1.89 -1.70 12.36
CA ILE A 85 -2.50 -2.21 11.14
C ILE A 85 -2.35 -3.73 11.18
N CYS A 86 -3.46 -4.44 11.18
CA CYS A 86 -3.46 -5.89 11.29
C CYS A 86 -3.86 -6.55 9.98
N VAL A 87 -3.31 -7.73 9.73
CA VAL A 87 -3.72 -8.63 8.65
C VAL A 87 -4.27 -9.90 9.29
N LEU A 88 -5.51 -10.23 8.96
CA LEU A 88 -6.18 -11.46 9.34
C LEU A 88 -6.24 -12.39 8.14
N GLY A 89 -5.80 -13.63 8.31
CA GLY A 89 -5.68 -14.62 7.24
C GLY A 89 -4.38 -14.51 6.46
N HIS A 90 -4.39 -14.93 5.20
CA HIS A 90 -3.19 -14.94 4.36
C HIS A 90 -2.72 -13.52 4.02
N ASP A 91 -1.44 -13.25 4.24
CA ASP A 91 -0.84 -11.93 3.95
C ASP A 91 -0.24 -11.89 2.54
N TYR A 92 -0.99 -11.35 1.59
CA TYR A 92 -0.54 -11.09 0.23
C TYR A 92 0.34 -9.84 0.09
N MET A 93 0.39 -8.99 1.11
CA MET A 93 1.22 -7.78 1.10
C MET A 93 2.63 -8.04 1.61
N GLY A 94 2.80 -9.09 2.44
CA GLY A 94 4.11 -9.52 2.95
C GLY A 94 4.92 -8.39 3.55
N HIS A 95 6.20 -8.36 3.24
CA HIS A 95 7.13 -7.34 3.75
C HIS A 95 6.84 -5.93 3.23
N LEU A 96 6.12 -5.78 2.12
CA LEU A 96 5.84 -4.48 1.54
C LEU A 96 5.04 -3.59 2.50
N LEU A 97 4.04 -4.16 3.20
CA LEU A 97 3.26 -3.41 4.20
C LEU A 97 4.15 -3.00 5.38
N ASP A 98 5.08 -3.86 5.82
CA ASP A 98 6.05 -3.54 6.86
C ASP A 98 6.98 -2.41 6.43
N ASP A 99 7.51 -2.48 5.21
CA ASP A 99 8.47 -1.51 4.67
C ASP A 99 7.84 -0.11 4.55
N ILE A 100 6.60 0.00 4.04
CA ILE A 100 5.93 1.29 3.92
C ILE A 100 5.45 1.82 5.27
N ALA A 101 5.18 0.96 6.25
CA ALA A 101 4.80 1.34 7.62
C ALA A 101 6.03 1.74 8.46
N ALA A 102 7.22 1.26 8.09
CA ALA A 102 8.44 1.53 8.83
C ALA A 102 8.68 3.03 9.02
N ASN A 103 8.94 3.44 10.26
CA ASN A 103 9.17 4.83 10.64
C ASN A 103 8.00 5.80 10.37
N GLN A 104 6.82 5.30 10.05
CA GLN A 104 5.62 6.12 9.91
C GLN A 104 4.99 6.42 11.27
N MET A 105 4.38 7.59 11.34
CA MET A 105 3.62 8.04 12.51
C MET A 105 2.21 8.45 12.08
N ILE A 106 1.22 8.02 12.85
CA ILE A 106 -0.18 8.45 12.71
C ILE A 106 -0.64 8.93 14.09
N ASP A 107 -1.13 10.15 14.18
CA ASP A 107 -1.54 10.79 15.45
C ASP A 107 -0.45 10.71 16.54
N ASN A 108 0.81 10.96 16.19
CA ASN A 108 1.99 10.83 17.07
C ASN A 108 2.23 9.43 17.64
N ARG A 109 1.67 8.39 17.01
CA ARG A 109 1.88 6.99 17.37
C ARG A 109 2.68 6.29 16.27
N ALA A 110 3.68 5.51 16.66
CA ALA A 110 4.41 4.68 15.71
C ALA A 110 3.47 3.64 15.09
N VAL A 111 3.53 3.50 13.76
CA VAL A 111 2.75 2.49 13.05
C VAL A 111 3.41 1.12 13.24
N ARG A 112 2.61 0.10 13.54
CA ARG A 112 3.03 -1.31 13.56
C ARG A 112 2.13 -2.12 12.64
N VAL A 113 2.74 -3.12 12.01
CA VAL A 113 2.00 -4.14 11.25
C VAL A 113 2.01 -5.44 12.05
N LEU A 114 0.84 -6.04 12.21
CA LEU A 114 0.65 -7.28 12.96
C LEU A 114 -0.08 -8.31 12.09
N ARG A 115 0.30 -9.57 12.19
CA ARG A 115 -0.44 -10.70 11.63
C ARG A 115 -1.18 -11.36 12.77
N VAL A 116 -2.51 -11.35 12.70
CA VAL A 116 -3.36 -11.88 13.77
C VAL A 116 -3.97 -13.21 13.35
N GLY A 117 -4.06 -14.11 14.32
CA GLY A 117 -4.52 -15.48 14.06
C GLY A 117 -6.04 -15.63 14.07
N ASP A 118 -6.76 -14.64 14.60
CA ASP A 118 -8.21 -14.67 14.71
C ASP A 118 -8.81 -13.27 14.79
N ALA A 119 -10.12 -13.17 14.56
CA ALA A 119 -10.86 -11.93 14.56
C ALA A 119 -10.96 -11.25 15.94
N TYR A 120 -10.86 -12.02 17.03
CA TYR A 120 -10.87 -11.43 18.38
C TYR A 120 -9.61 -10.64 18.66
N ALA A 121 -8.44 -11.15 18.20
CA ALA A 121 -7.18 -10.43 18.29
C ALA A 121 -7.20 -9.14 17.43
N ALA A 122 -7.94 -9.15 16.31
CA ALA A 122 -8.09 -7.98 15.46
C ALA A 122 -8.82 -6.81 16.13
N ARG A 123 -9.63 -7.05 17.19
CA ARG A 123 -10.34 -6.00 17.93
C ARG A 123 -9.41 -4.99 18.60
N ASP A 124 -8.16 -5.37 18.78
CA ASP A 124 -7.13 -4.51 19.35
C ASP A 124 -6.36 -3.70 18.31
N CYS A 125 -6.68 -3.79 17.05
CA CYS A 125 -6.06 -3.04 15.98
C CYS A 125 -6.77 -1.70 15.74
N ASN A 126 -6.14 -0.80 14.97
CA ASN A 126 -6.81 0.40 14.46
C ASN A 126 -7.41 0.14 13.08
N ILE A 127 -6.72 -0.66 12.28
CA ILE A 127 -7.18 -1.13 10.97
C ILE A 127 -6.95 -2.63 10.91
N VAL A 128 -7.88 -3.38 10.33
CA VAL A 128 -7.67 -4.78 9.98
C VAL A 128 -7.98 -5.00 8.50
N PHE A 129 -7.00 -5.57 7.79
CA PHE A 129 -7.23 -6.15 6.48
C PHE A 129 -7.59 -7.62 6.65
N ILE A 130 -8.77 -8.02 6.18
CA ILE A 130 -9.24 -9.40 6.20
C ILE A 130 -8.97 -10.00 4.82
N SER A 131 -8.18 -11.07 4.79
CA SER A 131 -7.82 -11.74 3.54
C SER A 131 -9.07 -12.25 2.79
N PRO A 132 -9.11 -12.15 1.45
CA PRO A 132 -10.19 -12.77 0.68
C PRO A 132 -10.26 -14.29 0.83
N ASP A 133 -9.15 -14.94 1.23
CA ASP A 133 -9.08 -16.38 1.45
C ASP A 133 -9.90 -16.85 2.65
N GLU A 134 -10.29 -15.93 3.57
CA GLU A 134 -11.25 -16.25 4.63
C GLU A 134 -12.63 -16.61 4.08
N GLY A 135 -12.94 -16.22 2.82
CA GLY A 135 -14.08 -16.67 2.06
C GLY A 135 -15.40 -16.60 2.85
N ASP A 136 -16.04 -17.75 3.07
CA ASP A 136 -17.29 -17.85 3.84
C ASP A 136 -17.11 -17.57 5.34
N GLY A 137 -15.88 -17.48 5.85
CA GLY A 137 -15.56 -17.10 7.22
C GLY A 137 -15.70 -15.59 7.48
N ILE A 138 -15.60 -14.75 6.44
CA ILE A 138 -15.62 -13.29 6.57
C ILE A 138 -16.81 -12.75 7.38
N PRO A 139 -18.07 -13.21 7.17
CA PRO A 139 -19.18 -12.75 7.99
C PRO A 139 -19.02 -13.05 9.48
N LEU A 140 -18.42 -14.20 9.82
CA LEU A 140 -18.16 -14.60 11.21
C LEU A 140 -17.04 -13.74 11.82
N ASP A 141 -16.00 -13.44 11.04
CA ASP A 141 -14.92 -12.56 11.46
C ASP A 141 -15.42 -11.15 11.74
N LEU A 142 -16.25 -10.61 10.85
CA LEU A 142 -16.87 -9.30 11.04
C LEU A 142 -17.79 -9.27 12.25
N ASP A 143 -18.54 -10.34 12.52
CA ASP A 143 -19.38 -10.46 13.73
C ASP A 143 -18.52 -10.55 15.00
N ALA A 144 -17.42 -11.30 14.97
CA ALA A 144 -16.47 -11.41 16.08
C ALA A 144 -15.76 -10.09 16.37
N ILE A 145 -15.38 -9.31 15.35
CA ILE A 145 -14.87 -7.93 15.49
C ILE A 145 -15.97 -7.05 16.09
N GLY A 146 -17.20 -7.22 15.63
CA GLY A 146 -18.39 -6.59 16.18
C GLY A 146 -18.34 -5.06 16.10
N LYS A 147 -18.61 -4.41 17.23
CA LYS A 147 -18.62 -2.94 17.36
C LYS A 147 -17.29 -2.36 17.86
N ALA A 148 -16.21 -3.12 17.78
CA ALA A 148 -14.89 -2.57 18.12
C ALA A 148 -14.53 -1.42 17.16
N ASP A 149 -13.82 -0.43 17.69
CA ASP A 149 -13.37 0.74 16.91
C ASP A 149 -12.17 0.38 16.02
N VAL A 150 -12.41 -0.54 15.09
CA VAL A 150 -11.45 -1.08 14.13
C VAL A 150 -11.97 -0.87 12.73
N LEU A 151 -11.23 -0.16 11.89
CA LEU A 151 -11.57 -0.01 10.48
C LEU A 151 -11.33 -1.34 9.75
N THR A 152 -12.38 -1.97 9.25
CA THR A 152 -12.29 -3.22 8.51
C THR A 152 -12.14 -2.96 7.01
N ALA A 153 -11.18 -3.62 6.37
CA ALA A 153 -10.93 -3.54 4.93
C ALA A 153 -10.69 -4.93 4.35
N SER A 154 -11.11 -5.15 3.12
CA SER A 154 -10.84 -6.39 2.36
C SER A 154 -10.98 -6.14 0.86
N ASP A 155 -10.45 -7.02 0.04
CA ASP A 155 -10.75 -7.10 -1.40
C ASP A 155 -11.66 -8.29 -1.74
N ALA A 156 -12.21 -8.97 -0.72
CA ALA A 156 -13.15 -10.04 -0.92
C ALA A 156 -14.45 -9.54 -1.59
N PRO A 157 -15.00 -10.31 -2.53
CA PRO A 157 -16.28 -10.00 -3.13
C PRO A 157 -17.40 -9.88 -2.07
N ASN A 158 -18.29 -8.90 -2.25
CA ASN A 158 -19.43 -8.67 -1.35
C ASN A 158 -19.07 -8.26 0.09
N PHE A 159 -17.82 -7.88 0.36
CA PHE A 159 -17.38 -7.52 1.72
C PHE A 159 -18.27 -6.47 2.38
N LEU A 160 -18.67 -5.42 1.64
CA LEU A 160 -19.58 -4.40 2.17
C LEU A 160 -20.96 -4.96 2.49
N LYS A 161 -21.46 -5.94 1.72
CA LYS A 161 -22.76 -6.58 1.99
C LYS A 161 -22.74 -7.42 3.27
N TYR A 162 -21.58 -7.97 3.63
CA TYR A 162 -21.39 -8.69 4.89
C TYR A 162 -21.23 -7.74 6.09
N GLY A 163 -21.20 -6.45 5.86
CA GLY A 163 -21.08 -5.45 6.93
C GLY A 163 -19.65 -4.92 7.11
N GLY A 164 -18.73 -5.22 6.20
CA GLY A 164 -17.42 -4.60 6.15
C GLY A 164 -17.48 -3.11 5.82
N MET A 165 -16.46 -2.35 6.18
CA MET A 165 -16.43 -0.89 6.05
C MET A 165 -15.82 -0.41 4.75
N ILE A 166 -14.68 -0.98 4.33
CA ILE A 166 -13.98 -0.61 3.09
C ILE A 166 -13.73 -1.85 2.26
N GLN A 167 -14.16 -1.82 1.00
CA GLN A 167 -13.87 -2.88 0.03
C GLN A 167 -12.99 -2.34 -1.08
N PHE A 168 -11.82 -2.96 -1.30
CA PHE A 168 -11.03 -2.70 -2.50
C PHE A 168 -11.71 -3.29 -3.72
N VAL A 169 -11.72 -2.51 -4.79
CA VAL A 169 -12.27 -2.88 -6.09
C VAL A 169 -11.26 -2.56 -7.19
N THR A 170 -11.33 -3.26 -8.29
CA THR A 170 -10.52 -2.94 -9.48
C THR A 170 -11.44 -2.37 -10.54
N GLU A 171 -11.21 -1.10 -10.90
CA GLU A 171 -11.93 -0.38 -11.96
C GLU A 171 -10.91 0.17 -12.96
N ASP A 172 -11.12 -0.06 -14.25
CA ASP A 172 -10.21 0.39 -15.32
C ASP A 172 -8.74 0.02 -15.05
N ASN A 173 -8.51 -1.22 -14.59
CA ASN A 173 -7.19 -1.75 -14.22
C ASN A 173 -6.47 -0.94 -13.11
N ARG A 174 -7.24 -0.28 -12.24
CA ARG A 174 -6.73 0.49 -11.10
C ARG A 174 -7.40 0.01 -9.82
N VAL A 175 -6.61 -0.07 -8.76
CA VAL A 175 -7.16 -0.32 -7.43
C VAL A 175 -7.87 0.93 -6.94
N ARG A 176 -9.12 0.76 -6.58
CA ARG A 176 -9.98 1.75 -5.96
C ARG A 176 -10.57 1.16 -4.68
N PHE A 177 -11.42 1.90 -4.00
CA PHE A 177 -12.14 1.39 -2.84
C PHE A 177 -13.55 1.96 -2.76
N ALA A 178 -14.44 1.16 -2.22
CA ALA A 178 -15.81 1.52 -1.90
C ALA A 178 -15.99 1.55 -0.38
N VAL A 179 -16.89 2.38 0.13
CA VAL A 179 -17.13 2.60 1.56
C VAL A 179 -18.58 2.30 1.92
N ASN A 180 -18.78 1.61 3.04
CA ASN A 180 -20.08 1.38 3.68
C ASN A 180 -20.18 2.23 4.96
N LEU A 181 -20.82 3.41 4.86
CA LEU A 181 -21.00 4.32 5.99
C LEU A 181 -21.92 3.76 7.08
N ASP A 182 -22.90 2.89 6.72
CA ASP A 182 -23.74 2.26 7.75
C ASP A 182 -22.91 1.34 8.66
N ALA A 183 -21.89 0.69 8.10
CA ALA A 183 -20.95 -0.11 8.90
C ALA A 183 -20.07 0.78 9.79
N VAL A 184 -19.53 1.86 9.23
CA VAL A 184 -18.71 2.83 9.97
C VAL A 184 -19.51 3.46 11.10
N ASN A 185 -20.74 3.92 10.84
CA ASN A 185 -21.60 4.60 11.81
C ASN A 185 -22.06 3.72 12.99
N ARG A 186 -21.82 2.40 12.93
CA ARG A 186 -22.07 1.50 14.08
C ARG A 186 -20.94 1.51 15.12
N THR A 187 -19.83 2.20 14.82
CA THR A 187 -18.64 2.35 15.65
C THR A 187 -18.40 3.83 15.97
N HIS A 188 -17.36 4.14 16.74
CA HIS A 188 -16.92 5.53 16.95
C HIS A 188 -15.90 6.00 15.90
N ILE A 189 -15.77 5.29 14.79
CA ILE A 189 -14.89 5.67 13.70
C ILE A 189 -15.54 6.79 12.88
N VAL A 190 -14.77 7.83 12.62
CA VAL A 190 -15.14 8.90 11.70
C VAL A 190 -14.13 8.92 10.55
N LEU A 191 -14.62 8.81 9.33
CA LEU A 191 -13.83 8.97 8.12
C LEU A 191 -13.90 10.41 7.63
N SER A 192 -12.75 10.96 7.23
CA SER A 192 -12.73 12.34 6.74
C SER A 192 -13.46 12.48 5.40
N SER A 193 -14.00 13.67 5.14
CA SER A 193 -14.67 13.99 3.86
C SER A 193 -13.70 13.89 2.66
N GLU A 194 -12.40 14.10 2.87
CA GLU A 194 -11.39 13.90 1.83
C GLU A 194 -11.32 12.44 1.39
N LEU A 195 -11.33 11.50 2.37
CA LEU A 195 -11.34 10.07 2.06
C LEU A 195 -12.59 9.68 1.27
N LEU A 196 -13.75 10.14 1.72
CA LEU A 196 -15.03 9.81 1.07
C LEU A 196 -15.13 10.36 -0.36
N ARG A 197 -14.50 11.50 -0.65
CA ARG A 197 -14.47 12.08 -1.98
C ARG A 197 -13.66 11.29 -3.00
N VAL A 198 -12.66 10.54 -2.58
CA VAL A 198 -11.80 9.74 -3.47
C VAL A 198 -12.24 8.29 -3.56
N ALA A 199 -13.24 7.88 -2.76
CA ALA A 199 -13.87 6.56 -2.88
C ALA A 199 -14.57 6.43 -4.24
N SER A 200 -14.54 5.24 -4.83
CA SER A 200 -15.28 4.96 -6.07
C SER A 200 -16.78 4.93 -5.85
N SER A 201 -17.19 4.51 -4.66
CA SER A 201 -18.59 4.59 -4.22
C SER A 201 -18.67 4.68 -2.70
N VAL A 202 -19.73 5.33 -2.22
CA VAL A 202 -20.09 5.41 -0.81
C VAL A 202 -21.53 4.97 -0.67
N THR A 203 -21.78 3.97 0.17
CA THR A 203 -23.11 3.44 0.46
C THR A 203 -23.49 3.71 1.92
N GLY A 204 -24.77 3.88 2.21
CA GLY A 204 -25.24 4.22 3.55
C GLY A 204 -25.02 5.70 3.91
N GLY A 205 -25.29 6.06 5.15
CA GLY A 205 -25.26 7.44 5.64
C GLY A 205 -26.64 8.10 5.59
N PRO A 206 -26.76 9.33 6.14
CA PRO A 206 -28.03 10.06 6.09
C PRO A 206 -28.43 10.33 4.63
N PRO A 207 -29.75 10.32 4.31
CA PRO A 207 -30.21 10.64 2.98
C PRO A 207 -29.73 12.04 2.58
N ALA A 208 -29.42 12.20 1.29
CA ALA A 208 -28.78 13.40 0.73
C ALA A 208 -29.56 14.72 0.97
N GLU A 209 -30.80 14.66 1.50
CA GLU A 209 -31.65 15.82 1.79
C GLU A 209 -31.28 16.54 3.10
N GLU A 210 -30.54 15.93 4.01
CA GLU A 210 -30.18 16.53 5.31
C GLU A 210 -28.87 17.36 5.27
N GLN A 211 -28.24 17.45 4.11
CA GLN A 211 -26.96 18.16 3.92
C GLN A 211 -27.11 19.54 3.26
N ARG A 212 -28.32 20.16 3.30
CA ARG A 212 -28.53 21.53 2.81
C ARG A 212 -28.51 22.56 3.92
#